data_d77e9f827da316c97092dc3b7875449b
#
_entry.id   d77e9f827da316c97092dc3b7875449b
#
_cell.length_a   1.000
_cell.length_b   1.000
_cell.length_c   1.000
_cell.angle_alpha   90.00
_cell.angle_beta   90.00
_cell.angle_gamma   90.00
#
_symmetry.space_group_name_H-M   'P 1'
#
loop_
_entity.id
_entity.type
_entity.pdbx_description
1 polymer ?
#
loop_
_entity_poly.entity_id
_entity_poly.type
_entity_poly.pdbx_seq_one_letter_code
_entity_poly.pdbx_strand_id
1 'polypeptide(L)'
;MIKTYFKQAWNIIGQNRLFSSIYIIGTALAIAITMTLFVIYYVKIGPVYPEYNRGRTSVIKELHIEVKGKNKDGETKMFASYNAGINRFFIPDILEKIENVDACTATRTFYADDIAADNGKSYQGKIMVRYADPAFWKVFTFDFLCGRPFMQEDMVEPPQSAIISSKLAEKLFASTKVAGREITIENSTCKI
;
A
#
# COMPACT_ATOMS: atom_id res chain seq x y z
N MET A 1 47.29 -17.29 -17.15
CA MET A 1 46.95 -18.09 -15.96
C MET A 1 45.43 -18.39 -15.88
N ILE A 2 44.48 -17.45 -15.93
CA ILE A 2 43.06 -17.69 -15.81
C ILE A 2 42.51 -18.69 -16.84
N LYS A 3 42.95 -18.61 -18.12
CA LYS A 3 42.53 -19.56 -19.17
C LYS A 3 42.88 -21.01 -18.87
N THR A 4 44.03 -21.24 -18.20
CA THR A 4 44.51 -22.59 -17.87
C THR A 4 43.64 -23.20 -16.77
N TYR A 5 43.30 -22.41 -15.73
CA TYR A 5 42.38 -22.84 -14.66
C TYR A 5 41.00 -23.17 -15.19
N PHE A 6 40.48 -22.36 -16.10
CA PHE A 6 39.17 -22.59 -16.72
C PHE A 6 39.14 -23.88 -17.55
N LYS A 7 40.21 -24.14 -18.30
CA LYS A 7 40.37 -25.39 -19.08
C LYS A 7 40.47 -26.63 -18.18
N GLN A 8 41.22 -26.53 -17.07
CA GLN A 8 41.28 -27.62 -16.10
C GLN A 8 39.94 -27.88 -15.40
N ALA A 9 39.24 -26.83 -14.97
CA ALA A 9 37.89 -26.94 -14.37
C ALA A 9 36.91 -27.61 -15.35
N TRP A 10 36.94 -27.21 -16.62
CA TRP A 10 36.09 -27.81 -17.65
C TRP A 10 36.35 -29.30 -17.88
N ASN A 11 37.62 -29.69 -17.82
CA ASN A 11 38.05 -31.08 -17.95
C ASN A 11 37.58 -31.96 -16.78
N ILE A 12 37.69 -31.43 -15.55
CA ILE A 12 37.22 -32.10 -14.31
C ILE A 12 35.68 -32.29 -14.35
N ILE A 13 34.95 -31.28 -14.80
CA ILE A 13 33.49 -31.35 -15.01
C ILE A 13 33.12 -32.46 -15.99
N GLY A 14 33.92 -32.59 -17.07
CA GLY A 14 33.68 -33.60 -18.10
C GLY A 14 33.96 -35.04 -17.63
N GLN A 15 34.93 -35.22 -16.72
CA GLN A 15 35.31 -36.54 -16.17
C GLN A 15 34.29 -37.09 -15.18
N ASN A 16 33.66 -36.21 -14.36
CA ASN A 16 32.70 -36.60 -13.31
C ASN A 16 31.35 -35.89 -13.50
N ARG A 17 30.70 -36.14 -14.62
CA ARG A 17 29.48 -35.44 -15.04
C ARG A 17 28.37 -35.47 -14.00
N LEU A 18 28.16 -36.61 -13.35
CA LEU A 18 27.09 -36.78 -12.36
C LEU A 18 27.32 -35.94 -11.11
N PHE A 19 28.53 -36.00 -10.54
CA PHE A 19 28.86 -35.20 -9.36
C PHE A 19 28.88 -33.70 -9.69
N SER A 20 29.47 -33.33 -10.84
CA SER A 20 29.51 -31.94 -11.27
C SER A 20 28.11 -31.36 -11.49
N SER A 21 27.19 -32.12 -12.07
CA SER A 21 25.81 -31.65 -12.26
C SER A 21 25.08 -31.47 -10.92
N ILE A 22 25.28 -32.36 -9.95
CA ILE A 22 24.69 -32.21 -8.60
C ILE A 22 25.20 -30.93 -7.93
N TYR A 23 26.52 -30.66 -8.00
CA TYR A 23 27.09 -29.44 -7.43
C TYR A 23 26.58 -28.18 -8.12
N ILE A 24 26.50 -28.16 -9.45
CA ILE A 24 26.00 -27.02 -10.21
C ILE A 24 24.53 -26.76 -9.90
N ILE A 25 23.70 -27.79 -9.88
CA ILE A 25 22.28 -27.67 -9.57
C ILE A 25 22.09 -27.22 -8.11
N GLY A 26 22.84 -27.81 -7.16
CA GLY A 26 22.76 -27.46 -5.75
C GLY A 26 23.16 -26.01 -5.48
N THR A 27 24.27 -25.57 -6.08
CA THR A 27 24.70 -24.17 -5.92
C THR A 27 23.76 -23.18 -6.61
N ALA A 28 23.26 -23.51 -7.81
CA ALA A 28 22.28 -22.69 -8.50
C ALA A 28 20.98 -22.55 -7.71
N LEU A 29 20.48 -23.65 -7.12
CA LEU A 29 19.31 -23.66 -6.29
C LEU A 29 19.52 -22.84 -5.01
N ALA A 30 20.66 -22.99 -4.34
CA ALA A 30 20.99 -22.21 -3.14
C ALA A 30 21.01 -20.70 -3.43
N ILE A 31 21.63 -20.29 -4.55
CA ILE A 31 21.66 -18.88 -4.97
C ILE A 31 20.24 -18.40 -5.29
N ALA A 32 19.46 -19.18 -6.02
CA ALA A 32 18.08 -18.81 -6.37
C ALA A 32 17.19 -18.61 -5.12
N ILE A 33 17.29 -19.51 -4.15
CA ILE A 33 16.55 -19.38 -2.88
C ILE A 33 16.99 -18.14 -2.10
N THR A 34 18.30 -17.93 -1.98
CA THR A 34 18.85 -16.78 -1.25
C THR A 34 18.42 -15.46 -1.89
N MET A 35 18.50 -15.35 -3.22
CA MET A 35 18.06 -14.17 -3.95
C MET A 35 16.55 -13.94 -3.80
N THR A 36 15.75 -15.00 -3.85
CA THR A 36 14.29 -14.91 -3.66
C THR A 36 13.95 -14.39 -2.26
N LEU A 37 14.59 -14.94 -1.23
CA LEU A 37 14.40 -14.49 0.14
C LEU A 37 14.83 -13.03 0.34
N PHE A 38 15.96 -12.64 -0.28
CA PHE A 38 16.44 -11.26 -0.24
C PHE A 38 15.43 -10.30 -0.89
N VAL A 39 14.89 -10.65 -2.05
CA VAL A 39 13.87 -9.83 -2.74
C VAL A 39 12.61 -9.71 -1.89
N ILE A 40 12.11 -10.82 -1.33
CA ILE A 40 10.93 -10.81 -0.45
C ILE A 40 11.17 -9.93 0.78
N TYR A 41 12.34 -10.05 1.40
CA TYR A 41 12.72 -9.22 2.55
C TYR A 41 12.77 -7.74 2.17
N TYR A 42 13.44 -7.41 1.05
CA TYR A 42 13.56 -6.04 0.57
C TYR A 42 12.20 -5.42 0.25
N VAL A 43 11.32 -6.15 -0.45
CA VAL A 43 9.97 -5.66 -0.77
C VAL A 43 9.11 -5.44 0.48
N LYS A 44 9.30 -6.26 1.52
CA LYS A 44 8.54 -6.11 2.78
C LYS A 44 9.04 -4.97 3.68
N ILE A 45 10.33 -4.69 3.71
CA ILE A 45 10.94 -3.78 4.69
C ILE A 45 11.53 -2.55 4.02
N GLY A 46 11.99 -2.67 2.77
CA GLY A 46 12.63 -1.58 2.04
C GLY A 46 11.69 -0.43 1.69
N PRO A 47 12.24 0.75 1.45
CA PRO A 47 11.50 1.90 0.95
C PRO A 47 11.12 1.66 -0.51
N VAL A 48 9.90 1.17 -0.75
CA VAL A 48 9.38 0.85 -2.09
C VAL A 48 8.22 1.79 -2.40
N TYR A 49 8.16 2.27 -3.65
CA TYR A 49 7.04 3.09 -4.13
C TYR A 49 5.68 2.44 -3.83
N PRO A 50 4.68 3.18 -3.34
CA PRO A 50 4.67 4.61 -2.97
C PRO A 50 5.10 4.89 -1.52
N GLU A 51 5.57 3.89 -0.78
CA GLU A 51 5.87 3.93 0.65
C GLU A 51 7.39 4.16 0.89
N TYR A 52 7.95 5.24 0.35
CA TYR A 52 9.37 5.54 0.56
C TYR A 52 9.73 5.77 2.02
N ASN A 53 8.78 6.25 2.82
CA ASN A 53 8.95 6.51 4.25
C ASN A 53 8.55 5.33 5.14
N ARG A 54 8.47 4.12 4.60
CA ARG A 54 7.99 2.93 5.35
C ARG A 54 8.70 2.72 6.68
N GLY A 55 10.01 2.95 6.75
CA GLY A 55 10.80 2.84 8.00
C GLY A 55 10.44 3.87 9.07
N ARG A 56 9.73 4.95 8.71
CA ARG A 56 9.25 6.02 9.60
C ARG A 56 7.74 6.04 9.74
N THR A 57 7.03 5.15 9.06
CA THR A 57 5.56 5.10 9.03
C THR A 57 5.07 3.98 9.93
N SER A 58 4.16 4.30 10.84
CA SER A 58 3.47 3.33 11.68
C SER A 58 2.01 3.25 11.28
N VAL A 59 1.47 2.03 11.24
CA VAL A 59 0.06 1.79 10.92
C VAL A 59 -0.65 1.34 12.18
N ILE A 60 -1.63 2.13 12.63
CA ILE A 60 -2.49 1.79 13.75
C ILE A 60 -3.76 1.14 13.16
N LYS A 61 -3.99 -0.12 13.48
CA LYS A 61 -5.14 -0.88 12.93
C LYS A 61 -6.33 -0.86 13.88
N GLU A 62 -6.07 -0.95 15.17
CA GLU A 62 -7.08 -1.09 16.20
C GLU A 62 -6.69 -0.33 17.45
N LEU A 63 -7.69 0.16 18.16
CA LEU A 63 -7.58 0.73 19.50
C LEU A 63 -8.15 -0.26 20.51
N HIS A 64 -7.36 -0.56 21.53
CA HIS A 64 -7.85 -1.31 22.69
C HIS A 64 -8.36 -0.32 23.73
N ILE A 65 -9.66 -0.35 23.99
CA ILE A 65 -10.31 0.56 24.92
C ILE A 65 -10.69 -0.23 26.17
N GLU A 66 -10.13 0.19 27.29
CA GLU A 66 -10.50 -0.32 28.60
C GLU A 66 -11.34 0.72 29.36
N VAL A 67 -12.55 0.37 29.67
CA VAL A 67 -13.42 1.20 30.52
C VAL A 67 -13.25 0.76 31.97
N LYS A 68 -12.58 1.58 32.75
CA LYS A 68 -12.37 1.36 34.19
C LYS A 68 -13.26 2.32 34.99
N GLY A 69 -13.92 1.81 35.98
CA GLY A 69 -14.74 2.62 36.90
C GLY A 69 -14.53 2.18 38.35
N LYS A 70 -14.97 3.00 39.28
CA LYS A 70 -14.92 2.66 40.71
C LYS A 70 -16.19 1.89 41.10
N ASN A 71 -16.01 0.81 41.83
CA ASN A 71 -17.10 0.08 42.48
C ASN A 71 -17.63 0.88 43.70
N LYS A 72 -18.76 0.46 44.27
CA LYS A 72 -19.33 1.07 45.47
C LYS A 72 -18.34 1.12 46.67
N ASP A 73 -17.39 0.21 46.69
CA ASP A 73 -16.34 0.09 47.69
C ASP A 73 -15.08 0.92 47.37
N GLY A 74 -15.11 1.73 46.30
CA GLY A 74 -13.99 2.59 45.88
C GLY A 74 -12.88 1.89 45.11
N GLU A 75 -12.96 0.58 44.86
CA GLU A 75 -11.99 -0.15 44.09
C GLU A 75 -12.16 0.07 42.57
N THR A 76 -11.04 0.24 41.87
CA THR A 76 -11.05 0.35 40.42
C THR A 76 -11.24 -1.02 39.81
N LYS A 77 -12.33 -1.22 39.07
CA LYS A 77 -12.61 -2.45 38.31
C LYS A 77 -12.76 -2.16 36.82
N MET A 78 -12.36 -3.10 35.99
CA MET A 78 -12.60 -3.07 34.56
C MET A 78 -14.06 -3.43 34.30
N PHE A 79 -14.84 -2.54 33.67
CA PHE A 79 -16.24 -2.78 33.35
C PHE A 79 -16.43 -3.29 31.93
N ALA A 80 -15.57 -2.85 30.99
CA ALA A 80 -15.62 -3.28 29.62
C ALA A 80 -14.22 -3.18 28.98
N SER A 81 -13.97 -4.08 28.05
CA SER A 81 -12.80 -4.05 27.19
C SER A 81 -13.24 -4.41 25.79
N TYR A 82 -12.93 -3.58 24.83
CA TYR A 82 -13.26 -3.85 23.43
C TYR A 82 -12.24 -3.24 22.49
N ASN A 83 -12.09 -3.89 21.33
CA ASN A 83 -11.28 -3.37 20.24
C ASN A 83 -12.19 -2.53 19.32
N ALA A 84 -11.76 -1.32 19.05
CA ALA A 84 -12.47 -0.42 18.16
C ALA A 84 -11.59 -0.01 17.00
N GLY A 85 -12.20 0.12 15.81
CA GLY A 85 -11.55 0.80 14.69
C GLY A 85 -11.29 2.27 15.03
N ILE A 86 -10.24 2.83 14.46
CA ILE A 86 -9.89 4.23 14.70
C ILE A 86 -10.85 5.12 13.92
N ASN A 87 -11.57 5.98 14.63
CA ASN A 87 -12.39 7.01 14.03
C ASN A 87 -11.48 8.18 13.58
N ARG A 88 -11.79 8.78 12.42
CA ARG A 88 -11.08 9.95 11.87
C ARG A 88 -10.98 11.12 12.86
N PHE A 89 -11.93 11.25 13.75
CA PHE A 89 -11.92 12.30 14.81
C PHE A 89 -10.80 12.11 15.84
N PHE A 90 -10.24 10.93 15.97
CA PHE A 90 -9.11 10.66 16.84
C PHE A 90 -7.80 11.28 16.37
N ILE A 91 -7.70 11.58 15.06
CA ILE A 91 -6.48 12.09 14.45
C ILE A 91 -6.13 13.46 15.00
N PRO A 92 -6.99 14.52 14.88
CA PRO A 92 -6.65 15.84 15.38
C PRO A 92 -6.56 15.90 16.90
N ASP A 93 -7.34 15.11 17.61
CA ASP A 93 -7.42 15.21 19.06
C ASP A 93 -6.25 14.55 19.79
N ILE A 94 -5.71 13.48 19.27
CA ILE A 94 -4.69 12.66 19.93
C ILE A 94 -3.43 12.53 19.08
N LEU A 95 -3.55 12.07 17.83
CA LEU A 95 -2.39 11.68 17.03
C LEU A 95 -1.57 12.87 16.53
N GLU A 96 -2.21 13.97 16.17
CA GLU A 96 -1.50 15.19 15.75
C GLU A 96 -0.77 15.90 16.90
N LYS A 97 -1.13 15.59 18.14
CA LYS A 97 -0.49 16.16 19.34
C LYS A 97 0.72 15.36 19.82
N ILE A 98 1.00 14.21 19.19
CA ILE A 98 2.19 13.42 19.54
C ILE A 98 3.42 14.10 18.96
N GLU A 99 4.40 14.34 19.80
CA GLU A 99 5.68 14.92 19.38
C GLU A 99 6.37 14.02 18.32
N ASN A 100 7.02 14.67 17.34
CA ASN A 100 7.74 14.01 16.23
C ASN A 100 6.86 13.24 15.23
N VAL A 101 5.58 13.57 15.13
CA VAL A 101 4.70 13.11 14.05
C VAL A 101 4.59 14.19 12.99
N ASP A 102 5.15 13.95 11.80
CA ASP A 102 5.15 14.91 10.67
C ASP A 102 3.79 14.97 9.96
N ALA A 103 3.10 13.84 9.85
CA ALA A 103 1.79 13.75 9.23
C ALA A 103 1.04 12.51 9.72
N CYS A 104 -0.27 12.64 9.85
CA CYS A 104 -1.17 11.55 10.19
C CYS A 104 -2.33 11.51 9.19
N THR A 105 -2.67 10.34 8.69
CA THR A 105 -3.75 10.15 7.71
C THR A 105 -4.65 9.00 8.11
N ALA A 106 -5.96 9.18 7.92
CA ALA A 106 -6.94 8.11 8.02
C ALA A 106 -7.40 7.65 6.65
N THR A 107 -7.41 6.36 6.44
CA THR A 107 -7.92 5.79 5.20
C THR A 107 -8.98 4.74 5.47
N ARG A 108 -10.02 4.72 4.63
CA ARG A 108 -11.02 3.66 4.61
C ARG A 108 -11.06 3.04 3.23
N THR A 109 -10.92 1.73 3.16
CA THR A 109 -10.96 0.98 1.91
C THR A 109 -12.26 0.21 1.80
N PHE A 110 -12.87 0.24 0.62
CA PHE A 110 -14.00 -0.61 0.26
C PHE A 110 -13.83 -1.09 -1.19
N TYR A 111 -14.70 -1.98 -1.63
CA TYR A 111 -14.70 -2.49 -3.00
C TYR A 111 -15.98 -2.07 -3.68
N ALA A 112 -15.85 -1.42 -4.84
CA ALA A 112 -16.94 -1.15 -5.75
C ALA A 112 -16.98 -2.25 -6.83
N ASP A 113 -18.19 -2.62 -7.27
CA ASP A 113 -18.34 -3.68 -8.27
C ASP A 113 -18.33 -3.11 -9.69
N ASP A 114 -18.66 -1.82 -9.85
CA ASP A 114 -18.60 -1.14 -11.14
C ASP A 114 -18.20 0.34 -11.01
N ILE A 115 -17.59 0.84 -12.06
CA ILE A 115 -17.31 2.26 -12.26
C ILE A 115 -17.75 2.63 -13.69
N ALA A 116 -18.56 3.66 -13.82
CA ALA A 116 -18.94 4.23 -15.10
C ALA A 116 -18.22 5.54 -15.37
N ALA A 117 -17.88 5.77 -16.62
CA ALA A 117 -17.25 7.01 -17.10
C ALA A 117 -18.28 7.86 -17.86
N ASP A 118 -18.04 9.16 -17.93
CA ASP A 118 -18.86 10.14 -18.66
C ASP A 118 -19.04 9.86 -20.17
N ASN A 119 -18.17 9.03 -20.75
CA ASN A 119 -18.23 8.60 -22.14
C ASN A 119 -19.11 7.35 -22.37
N GLY A 120 -19.83 6.90 -21.36
CA GLY A 120 -20.71 5.73 -21.42
C GLY A 120 -20.00 4.39 -21.28
N LYS A 121 -18.67 4.37 -21.14
CA LYS A 121 -17.94 3.14 -20.82
C LYS A 121 -18.03 2.83 -19.34
N SER A 122 -18.14 1.56 -19.02
CA SER A 122 -18.08 1.07 -17.64
C SER A 122 -17.04 -0.04 -17.51
N TYR A 123 -16.48 -0.13 -16.32
CA TYR A 123 -15.63 -1.24 -15.92
C TYR A 123 -16.33 -2.02 -14.82
N GLN A 124 -16.66 -3.28 -15.13
CA GLN A 124 -17.27 -4.21 -14.20
C GLN A 124 -16.19 -5.11 -13.58
N GLY A 125 -16.20 -5.21 -12.28
CA GLY A 125 -15.27 -6.04 -11.51
C GLY A 125 -14.88 -5.37 -10.20
N LYS A 126 -14.39 -6.14 -9.25
CA LYS A 126 -13.98 -5.60 -7.95
C LYS A 126 -12.86 -4.58 -8.09
N ILE A 127 -13.18 -3.34 -7.76
CA ILE A 127 -12.28 -2.20 -7.78
C ILE A 127 -12.09 -1.76 -6.34
N MET A 128 -10.84 -1.70 -5.91
CA MET A 128 -10.50 -1.19 -4.59
C MET A 128 -10.57 0.33 -4.60
N VAL A 129 -11.49 0.88 -3.84
CA VAL A 129 -11.66 2.30 -3.63
C VAL A 129 -11.18 2.66 -2.23
N ARG A 130 -10.43 3.74 -2.12
CA ARG A 130 -9.91 4.23 -0.84
C ARG A 130 -10.33 5.66 -0.62
N TYR A 131 -11.07 5.89 0.45
CA TYR A 131 -11.22 7.24 0.99
C TYR A 131 -9.93 7.61 1.71
N ALA A 132 -9.43 8.79 1.43
CA ALA A 132 -8.23 9.33 2.05
C ALA A 132 -8.39 10.83 2.27
N ASP A 133 -7.70 11.36 3.24
CA ASP A 133 -7.59 12.79 3.51
C ASP A 133 -6.39 13.41 2.77
N PRO A 134 -6.24 14.73 2.73
CA PRO A 134 -5.10 15.38 2.07
C PRO A 134 -3.74 15.02 2.69
N ALA A 135 -3.68 14.63 3.97
CA ALA A 135 -2.44 14.22 4.62
C ALA A 135 -1.89 12.90 4.05
N PHE A 136 -2.75 12.10 3.40
CA PHE A 136 -2.36 10.87 2.70
C PHE A 136 -1.21 11.10 1.71
N TRP A 137 -1.22 12.22 0.99
CA TRP A 137 -0.20 12.55 -0.01
C TRP A 137 1.13 13.01 0.60
N LYS A 138 1.15 13.34 1.89
CA LYS A 138 2.38 13.59 2.64
C LYS A 138 3.01 12.30 3.15
N VAL A 139 2.18 11.32 3.53
CA VAL A 139 2.63 10.01 4.03
C VAL A 139 3.08 9.12 2.89
N PHE A 140 2.32 9.10 1.78
CA PHE A 140 2.58 8.28 0.60
C PHE A 140 2.96 9.15 -0.58
N THR A 141 4.03 8.79 -1.25
CA THR A 141 4.53 9.53 -2.43
C THR A 141 3.99 8.89 -3.69
N PHE A 142 3.14 9.60 -4.42
CA PHE A 142 2.61 9.17 -5.70
C PHE A 142 3.03 10.12 -6.82
N ASP A 143 3.29 9.55 -8.00
CA ASP A 143 3.56 10.33 -9.22
C ASP A 143 2.25 10.58 -9.96
N PHE A 144 1.91 11.84 -10.13
CA PHE A 144 0.72 12.27 -10.87
C PHE A 144 1.07 12.48 -12.33
N LEU A 145 0.46 11.69 -13.21
CA LEU A 145 0.61 11.84 -14.67
C LEU A 145 -0.20 13.01 -15.21
N CYS A 146 -1.27 13.37 -14.51
CA CYS A 146 -2.18 14.44 -14.87
C CYS A 146 -2.93 14.91 -13.61
N GLY A 147 -3.27 16.19 -13.52
CA GLY A 147 -3.97 16.75 -12.38
C GLY A 147 -3.07 17.00 -11.16
N ARG A 148 -3.67 17.03 -9.99
CA ARG A 148 -3.01 17.29 -8.70
C ARG A 148 -3.61 16.43 -7.59
N PRO A 149 -2.90 16.22 -6.48
CA PRO A 149 -3.51 15.66 -5.28
C PRO A 149 -4.63 16.58 -4.78
N PHE A 150 -5.68 16.02 -4.21
CA PHE A 150 -6.72 16.82 -3.56
C PHE A 150 -6.19 17.45 -2.28
N MET A 151 -6.70 18.65 -2.00
CA MET A 151 -6.36 19.46 -0.84
C MET A 151 -7.55 19.55 0.13
N GLN A 152 -7.39 20.26 1.24
CA GLN A 152 -8.45 20.44 2.23
C GLN A 152 -9.71 21.08 1.64
N GLU A 153 -9.56 21.95 0.66
CA GLU A 153 -10.65 22.63 -0.03
C GLU A 153 -11.51 21.71 -0.90
N ASP A 154 -10.92 20.59 -1.34
CA ASP A 154 -11.59 19.58 -2.15
C ASP A 154 -12.41 18.58 -1.29
N MET A 155 -12.29 18.67 0.05
CA MET A 155 -12.97 17.79 1.01
C MET A 155 -14.42 18.20 1.24
N VAL A 156 -15.27 17.81 0.31
CA VAL A 156 -16.74 18.04 0.37
C VAL A 156 -17.45 16.71 0.58
N GLU A 157 -18.56 16.70 1.32
CA GLU A 157 -19.41 15.54 1.47
C GLU A 157 -20.75 15.75 0.75
N PRO A 158 -21.15 14.84 -0.19
CA PRO A 158 -20.44 13.64 -0.61
C PRO A 158 -19.14 13.97 -1.40
N PRO A 159 -18.15 13.05 -1.42
CA PRO A 159 -16.90 13.28 -2.15
C PRO A 159 -17.16 13.56 -3.63
N GLN A 160 -16.62 14.67 -4.13
CA GLN A 160 -16.79 15.12 -5.52
C GLN A 160 -15.52 14.99 -6.33
N SER A 161 -14.39 14.67 -5.69
CA SER A 161 -13.09 14.52 -6.35
C SER A 161 -12.58 13.10 -6.24
N ALA A 162 -12.01 12.57 -7.31
CA ALA A 162 -11.44 11.24 -7.36
C ALA A 162 -10.07 11.25 -8.05
N ILE A 163 -9.18 10.38 -7.59
CA ILE A 163 -7.90 10.11 -8.25
C ILE A 163 -7.92 8.65 -8.66
N ILE A 164 -7.66 8.38 -9.93
CA ILE A 164 -7.70 7.04 -10.50
C ILE A 164 -6.30 6.60 -10.95
N SER A 165 -6.07 5.29 -10.97
CA SER A 165 -4.82 4.76 -11.50
C SER A 165 -4.76 4.90 -13.03
N SER A 166 -3.55 5.01 -13.59
CA SER A 166 -3.33 5.05 -15.03
C SER A 166 -3.97 3.87 -15.76
N LYS A 167 -3.90 2.66 -15.17
CA LYS A 167 -4.53 1.46 -15.72
C LYS A 167 -6.06 1.57 -15.82
N LEU A 168 -6.70 2.19 -14.83
CA LEU A 168 -8.15 2.41 -14.87
C LEU A 168 -8.51 3.51 -15.88
N ALA A 169 -7.71 4.58 -15.94
CA ALA A 169 -7.85 5.64 -16.92
C ALA A 169 -7.79 5.11 -18.37
N GLU A 170 -6.80 4.27 -18.66
CA GLU A 170 -6.68 3.64 -19.97
C GLU A 170 -7.86 2.74 -20.31
N LYS A 171 -8.38 1.96 -19.35
CA LYS A 171 -9.54 1.10 -19.57
C LYS A 171 -10.83 1.88 -19.84
N LEU A 172 -11.07 2.95 -19.08
CA LEU A 172 -12.30 3.73 -19.19
C LEU A 172 -12.24 4.75 -20.34
N PHE A 173 -11.10 5.41 -20.52
CA PHE A 173 -10.98 6.56 -21.41
C PHE A 173 -10.03 6.33 -22.60
N ALA A 174 -9.29 5.21 -22.62
CA ALA A 174 -8.21 4.96 -23.59
C ALA A 174 -7.13 6.06 -23.59
N SER A 175 -6.95 6.74 -22.46
CA SER A 175 -6.01 7.84 -22.26
C SER A 175 -5.63 7.94 -20.80
N THR A 176 -4.42 8.41 -20.52
CA THR A 176 -3.97 8.74 -19.16
C THR A 176 -4.24 10.23 -18.81
N LYS A 177 -4.55 11.08 -19.81
CA LYS A 177 -4.87 12.48 -19.62
C LYS A 177 -6.38 12.65 -19.42
N VAL A 178 -6.82 12.44 -18.18
CA VAL A 178 -8.26 12.39 -17.84
C VAL A 178 -8.69 13.41 -16.79
N ALA A 179 -7.79 14.32 -16.39
CA ALA A 179 -8.13 15.37 -15.44
C ALA A 179 -9.30 16.21 -15.94
N GLY A 180 -10.28 16.45 -15.07
CA GLY A 180 -11.50 17.17 -15.37
C GLY A 180 -12.65 16.31 -15.95
N ARG A 181 -12.41 15.02 -16.23
CA ARG A 181 -13.45 14.05 -16.61
C ARG A 181 -14.22 13.58 -15.39
N GLU A 182 -15.38 13.00 -15.61
CA GLU A 182 -16.24 12.50 -14.53
C GLU A 182 -16.33 10.98 -14.54
N ILE A 183 -16.39 10.42 -13.35
CA ILE A 183 -16.65 8.99 -13.12
C ILE A 183 -17.77 8.86 -12.09
N THR A 184 -18.56 7.82 -12.23
CA THR A 184 -19.58 7.44 -11.25
C THR A 184 -19.15 6.14 -10.61
N ILE A 185 -19.01 6.15 -9.29
CA ILE A 185 -18.69 5.00 -8.44
C ILE A 185 -19.96 4.70 -7.65
N GLU A 186 -20.56 3.53 -7.88
CA GLU A 186 -21.87 3.20 -7.35
C GLU A 186 -22.89 4.31 -7.72
N ASN A 187 -23.30 5.13 -6.75
CA ASN A 187 -24.26 6.22 -6.94
C ASN A 187 -23.65 7.62 -6.78
N SER A 188 -22.33 7.72 -6.69
CA SER A 188 -21.64 8.99 -6.47
C SER A 188 -20.83 9.38 -7.70
N THR A 189 -21.11 10.55 -8.26
CA THR A 189 -20.32 11.12 -9.36
C THR A 189 -19.20 11.98 -8.83
N CYS A 190 -17.98 11.68 -9.29
CA CYS A 190 -16.76 12.36 -8.88
C CYS A 190 -16.03 12.90 -10.11
N LYS A 191 -15.36 14.05 -9.97
CA LYS A 191 -14.46 14.63 -10.96
C LYS A 191 -13.03 14.15 -10.71
N ILE A 192 -12.36 13.73 -11.81
CA ILE A 192 -10.97 13.27 -11.78
C ILE A 192 -10.01 14.46 -11.77
#